data_b59eb80c47fdb8226e83681f4fcec4bd
#
_entry.id   b59eb80c47fdb8226e83681f4fcec4bd
#
_cell.length_a   1.000
_cell.length_b   1.000
_cell.length_c   1.000
_cell.angle_alpha   90.00
_cell.angle_beta   90.00
_cell.angle_gamma   90.00
#
_symmetry.space_group_name_H-M   'P 1'
#
loop_
_entity.id
_entity.type
_entity.pdbx_description
1 polymer ?
#
loop_
_entity_poly.entity_id
_entity_poly.type
_entity_poly.pdbx_seq_one_letter_code
_entity_poly.pdbx_strand_id
1 'polypeptide(L)'
;TRPVDIKSRPVVLSSLGCHVAGATMPHGDPQDPMTMKAGVAKRAGSKTPQFDSNRLAKFRLFVRNFVGTHLKPLRSDADTSVEAWLQKTDYPQHRRVELLEKWNRIQGKIRPKHRKCKCFMKDESYPDYKHVRGIYSRSDEFKCRAGPIFKLIEEEVYKLPQFIKHVPVKDRPAYIKEMLYRFTGKYVATDYTTFEASFVKEIMDSCEFELYSYMTSVLPDGPDWLEEMRSTLMGMNHCDFKNFWMELDSTRMSGEMCTSLGNGFTNLMVMMFLCEELGSKVVGVVEGDDGLFRILGLLPTSSDFASLGFTIKLEEHSDLCSASFCGIIFHPDECINVTDPAKVLCSFGWTTNRYAKCRPRRKLELLRCKALSYAWQYPGCPIIQSLAHYGLRMTKNLRNDEMKTFVEKKLVADVYQRRHLIMVVNDEVQFKPVGIKTRMLVASKYGISVEMQILIEKYLDEKSDLTHLDIPGIELLVPRSWIHYWNHYVYPTSLVESGSIPFPTMAGFISEIL
;
A
#
# COMPACT_ATOMS: atom_id res chain seq x y z
N THR A 1 0.26 24.10 -29.05
CA THR A 1 0.16 22.60 -28.89
C THR A 1 -0.81 22.12 -29.96
N ARG A 2 -0.36 21.18 -30.82
CA ARG A 2 -1.25 20.54 -31.79
C ARG A 2 -2.37 19.81 -31.03
N PRO A 3 -3.64 19.94 -31.48
CA PRO A 3 -4.71 19.10 -30.91
C PRO A 3 -4.31 17.64 -31.04
N VAL A 4 -4.24 16.92 -29.92
CA VAL A 4 -3.95 15.49 -29.96
C VAL A 4 -5.17 14.79 -30.51
N ASP A 5 -5.01 14.06 -31.59
CA ASP A 5 -6.08 13.23 -32.15
C ASP A 5 -6.58 12.25 -31.09
N ILE A 6 -7.87 12.25 -30.81
CA ILE A 6 -8.51 11.39 -29.82
C ILE A 6 -8.17 9.90 -30.05
N LYS A 7 -8.01 9.51 -31.31
CA LYS A 7 -7.65 8.14 -31.71
C LYS A 7 -6.20 7.75 -31.33
N SER A 8 -5.32 8.71 -31.07
CA SER A 8 -3.91 8.49 -30.71
C SER A 8 -3.64 8.56 -29.22
N ARG A 9 -4.64 8.83 -28.38
CA ARG A 9 -4.46 8.91 -26.92
C ARG A 9 -4.11 7.56 -26.31
N PRO A 10 -3.14 7.50 -25.39
CA PRO A 10 -2.81 6.25 -24.72
C PRO A 10 -3.98 5.80 -23.83
N VAL A 11 -4.24 4.50 -23.85
CA VAL A 11 -5.20 3.86 -22.94
C VAL A 11 -4.54 3.68 -21.59
N VAL A 12 -5.11 4.18 -20.51
CA VAL A 12 -4.59 4.02 -19.14
C VAL A 12 -5.36 2.99 -18.31
N LEU A 13 -6.68 2.86 -18.56
CA LEU A 13 -7.54 1.85 -17.96
C LEU A 13 -8.24 1.05 -19.05
N SER A 14 -8.53 -0.23 -18.75
CA SER A 14 -9.29 -1.11 -19.62
C SER A 14 -10.44 -1.76 -18.84
N SER A 15 -11.65 -1.77 -19.41
CA SER A 15 -12.80 -2.39 -18.78
C SER A 15 -12.71 -3.92 -18.80
N LEU A 16 -13.09 -4.53 -17.68
CA LEU A 16 -13.31 -5.97 -17.53
C LEU A 16 -14.72 -6.40 -17.98
N GLY A 17 -15.54 -5.45 -18.45
CA GLY A 17 -16.92 -5.67 -18.88
C GLY A 17 -17.98 -5.21 -17.88
N CYS A 18 -17.62 -4.98 -16.63
CA CYS A 18 -18.55 -4.63 -15.55
C CYS A 18 -18.13 -3.36 -14.79
N HIS A 19 -17.57 -2.37 -15.49
CA HIS A 19 -17.29 -1.07 -14.87
C HIS A 19 -18.60 -0.34 -14.51
N VAL A 20 -18.54 0.51 -13.48
CA VAL A 20 -19.67 1.35 -13.12
C VAL A 20 -19.84 2.47 -14.14
N ALA A 21 -21.06 2.66 -14.64
CA ALA A 21 -21.41 3.77 -15.52
C ALA A 21 -21.59 5.08 -14.73
N GLY A 22 -21.19 6.21 -15.33
CA GLY A 22 -21.42 7.54 -14.77
C GLY A 22 -20.35 8.06 -13.80
N ALA A 23 -19.45 7.21 -13.31
CA ALA A 23 -18.41 7.64 -12.39
C ALA A 23 -17.16 6.76 -12.47
N THR A 24 -15.98 7.39 -12.38
CA THR A 24 -14.68 6.69 -12.31
C THR A 24 -13.68 7.53 -11.53
N MET A 25 -12.87 6.88 -10.70
CA MET A 25 -11.80 7.58 -9.98
C MET A 25 -10.74 8.13 -10.96
N PRO A 26 -10.21 9.32 -10.70
CA PRO A 26 -9.09 9.87 -11.47
C PRO A 26 -7.91 8.90 -11.55
N HIS A 27 -7.28 8.82 -12.72
CA HIS A 27 -6.15 7.95 -12.98
C HIS A 27 -5.11 8.65 -13.87
N GLY A 28 -3.90 8.87 -13.33
CA GLY A 28 -2.80 9.48 -14.08
C GLY A 28 -2.09 8.47 -14.99
N ASP A 29 -1.59 8.92 -16.14
CA ASP A 29 -0.78 8.06 -17.02
C ASP A 29 0.64 7.89 -16.45
N PRO A 30 1.01 6.69 -15.95
CA PRO A 30 2.33 6.46 -15.38
C PRO A 30 3.46 6.48 -16.42
N GLN A 31 3.16 6.49 -17.70
CA GLN A 31 4.15 6.53 -18.79
C GLN A 31 4.39 7.94 -19.34
N ASP A 32 3.54 8.90 -18.97
CA ASP A 32 3.69 10.26 -19.45
C ASP A 32 4.82 11.00 -18.73
N PRO A 33 5.76 11.63 -19.47
CA PRO A 33 6.90 12.34 -18.88
C PRO A 33 6.52 13.53 -17.99
N MET A 34 5.41 14.23 -18.28
CA MET A 34 4.97 15.36 -17.47
C MET A 34 4.36 14.88 -16.15
N THR A 35 3.60 13.77 -16.17
CA THR A 35 3.13 13.08 -14.95
C THR A 35 4.29 12.69 -14.06
N MET A 36 5.33 12.09 -14.65
CA MET A 36 6.53 11.68 -13.90
C MET A 36 7.19 12.90 -13.26
N LYS A 37 7.48 13.94 -14.02
CA LYS A 37 8.14 15.16 -13.51
C LYS A 37 7.32 15.84 -12.42
N ALA A 38 6.02 16.00 -12.62
CA ALA A 38 5.14 16.63 -11.63
C ALA A 38 5.04 15.81 -10.34
N GLY A 39 4.87 14.49 -10.44
CA GLY A 39 4.81 13.59 -9.30
C GLY A 39 6.11 13.58 -8.48
N VAL A 40 7.24 13.57 -9.17
CA VAL A 40 8.57 13.62 -8.53
C VAL A 40 8.81 14.97 -7.87
N ALA A 41 8.58 16.09 -8.58
CA ALA A 41 8.76 17.44 -8.03
C ALA A 41 7.94 17.66 -6.75
N LYS A 42 6.68 17.21 -6.74
CA LYS A 42 5.82 17.35 -5.56
C LYS A 42 6.32 16.57 -4.34
N ARG A 43 6.89 15.37 -4.53
CA ARG A 43 7.27 14.49 -3.43
C ARG A 43 8.74 14.60 -3.04
N ALA A 44 9.64 14.61 -4.01
CA ALA A 44 11.07 14.71 -3.79
C ALA A 44 11.56 16.16 -3.62
N GLY A 45 10.81 17.14 -4.16
CA GLY A 45 11.08 18.57 -3.98
C GLY A 45 10.55 19.17 -2.68
N SER A 46 10.12 18.35 -1.71
CA SER A 46 9.72 18.83 -0.39
C SER A 46 10.90 19.47 0.35
N LYS A 47 10.59 20.43 1.24
CA LYS A 47 11.60 21.06 2.09
C LYS A 47 12.29 20.02 2.99
N THR A 48 13.60 20.18 3.19
CA THR A 48 14.33 19.37 4.15
C THR A 48 13.68 19.48 5.53
N PRO A 49 13.41 18.36 6.21
CA PRO A 49 12.83 18.37 7.54
C PRO A 49 13.70 19.19 8.51
N GLN A 50 13.05 19.96 9.36
CA GLN A 50 13.70 20.65 10.47
C GLN A 50 13.40 19.85 11.74
N PHE A 51 14.38 19.67 12.60
CA PHE A 51 14.23 18.92 13.86
C PHE A 51 15.03 19.58 14.99
N ASP A 52 14.62 19.35 16.22
CA ASP A 52 15.37 19.71 17.43
C ASP A 52 16.44 18.63 17.68
N SER A 53 17.71 19.01 17.56
CA SER A 53 18.83 18.08 17.71
C SER A 53 18.91 17.46 19.13
N ASN A 54 18.52 18.19 20.16
CA ASN A 54 18.53 17.66 21.53
C ASN A 54 17.40 16.64 21.72
N ARG A 55 16.21 16.94 21.18
CA ARG A 55 15.08 16.01 21.22
C ARG A 55 15.36 14.75 20.38
N LEU A 56 15.98 14.92 19.22
CA LEU A 56 16.40 13.80 18.38
C LEU A 56 17.43 12.89 19.08
N ALA A 57 18.37 13.47 19.86
CA ALA A 57 19.32 12.70 20.66
C ALA A 57 18.62 11.89 21.77
N LYS A 58 17.62 12.46 22.45
CA LYS A 58 16.78 11.74 23.42
C LYS A 58 15.99 10.62 22.76
N PHE A 59 15.41 10.89 21.59
CA PHE A 59 14.71 9.89 20.77
C PHE A 59 15.64 8.72 20.41
N ARG A 60 16.86 9.00 19.97
CA ARG A 60 17.86 7.97 19.69
C ARG A 60 18.14 7.08 20.90
N LEU A 61 18.29 7.67 22.09
CA LEU A 61 18.50 6.91 23.33
C LEU A 61 17.28 6.04 23.67
N PHE A 62 16.06 6.58 23.49
CA PHE A 62 14.82 5.83 23.66
C PHE A 62 14.78 4.60 22.74
N VAL A 63 15.08 4.77 21.44
CA VAL A 63 15.12 3.67 20.46
C VAL A 63 16.13 2.61 20.86
N ARG A 64 17.35 3.03 21.25
CA ARG A 64 18.40 2.11 21.72
C ARG A 64 17.95 1.29 22.92
N ASN A 65 17.31 1.91 23.90
CA ASN A 65 16.76 1.23 25.07
C ASN A 65 15.63 0.27 24.68
N PHE A 66 14.74 0.68 23.76
CA PHE A 66 13.64 -0.15 23.28
C PHE A 66 14.17 -1.44 22.60
N VAL A 67 15.09 -1.33 21.67
CA VAL A 67 15.63 -2.51 20.96
C VAL A 67 16.37 -3.44 21.91
N GLY A 68 17.16 -2.90 22.85
CA GLY A 68 17.87 -3.71 23.87
C GLY A 68 16.96 -4.42 24.84
N THR A 69 15.75 -3.88 25.11
CA THR A 69 14.78 -4.45 26.02
C THR A 69 13.87 -5.48 25.34
N HIS A 70 13.45 -5.23 24.10
CA HIS A 70 12.37 -5.98 23.44
C HIS A 70 12.84 -6.93 22.34
N LEU A 71 14.07 -6.80 21.86
CA LEU A 71 14.61 -7.59 20.77
C LEU A 71 15.89 -8.32 21.23
N LYS A 72 16.26 -9.33 20.45
CA LYS A 72 17.55 -10.00 20.57
C LYS A 72 18.29 -9.90 19.25
N PRO A 73 19.62 -9.70 19.27
CA PRO A 73 20.41 -9.75 18.04
C PRO A 73 20.17 -11.03 17.25
N LEU A 74 20.33 -10.96 15.95
CA LEU A 74 20.33 -12.17 15.11
C LEU A 74 21.45 -13.11 15.58
N ARG A 75 21.22 -14.41 15.47
CA ARG A 75 22.21 -15.40 15.87
C ARG A 75 23.47 -15.28 14.99
N SER A 76 24.63 -15.50 15.58
CA SER A 76 25.92 -15.44 14.85
C SER A 76 26.03 -16.50 13.75
N ASP A 77 25.27 -17.60 13.85
CA ASP A 77 25.20 -18.70 12.88
C ASP A 77 23.97 -18.58 11.94
N ALA A 78 23.28 -17.44 11.93
CA ALA A 78 22.14 -17.24 11.04
C ALA A 78 22.56 -17.32 9.57
N ASP A 79 21.78 -18.03 8.76
CA ASP A 79 22.05 -18.16 7.32
C ASP A 79 21.66 -16.87 6.60
N THR A 80 22.66 -16.10 6.25
CA THR A 80 22.57 -14.83 5.50
C THR A 80 22.80 -15.01 3.99
N SER A 81 22.78 -16.24 3.48
CA SER A 81 22.94 -16.52 2.07
C SER A 81 21.75 -16.04 1.23
N VAL A 82 22.04 -15.69 -0.04
CA VAL A 82 21.00 -15.30 -1.00
C VAL A 82 20.08 -16.49 -1.31
N GLU A 83 20.62 -17.69 -1.34
CA GLU A 83 19.88 -18.93 -1.57
C GLU A 83 18.81 -19.14 -0.49
N ALA A 84 19.19 -19.07 0.79
CA ALA A 84 18.26 -19.21 1.91
C ALA A 84 17.19 -18.10 1.91
N TRP A 85 17.59 -16.86 1.62
CA TRP A 85 16.65 -15.76 1.49
C TRP A 85 15.63 -15.98 0.37
N LEU A 86 16.09 -16.39 -0.82
CA LEU A 86 15.21 -16.62 -1.97
C LEU A 86 14.18 -17.73 -1.70
N GLN A 87 14.52 -18.75 -0.91
CA GLN A 87 13.57 -19.80 -0.49
C GLN A 87 12.45 -19.23 0.39
N LYS A 88 12.73 -18.22 1.20
CA LYS A 88 11.76 -17.55 2.08
C LYS A 88 10.94 -16.47 1.35
N THR A 89 11.27 -16.14 0.09
CA THR A 89 10.55 -15.15 -0.69
C THR A 89 9.40 -15.76 -1.48
N ASP A 90 8.38 -14.96 -1.77
CA ASP A 90 7.27 -15.36 -2.65
C ASP A 90 7.55 -15.04 -4.13
N TYR A 91 8.81 -14.85 -4.51
CA TYR A 91 9.19 -14.68 -5.91
C TYR A 91 8.87 -15.94 -6.73
N PRO A 92 8.34 -15.80 -7.97
CA PRO A 92 8.21 -16.94 -8.87
C PRO A 92 9.56 -17.60 -9.13
N GLN A 93 9.56 -18.90 -9.40
CA GLN A 93 10.79 -19.67 -9.58
C GLN A 93 11.76 -19.04 -10.60
N HIS A 94 11.26 -18.60 -11.77
CA HIS A 94 12.10 -17.95 -12.77
C HIS A 94 12.79 -16.69 -12.23
N ARG A 95 12.11 -15.93 -11.35
CA ARG A 95 12.66 -14.72 -10.74
C ARG A 95 13.74 -15.05 -9.70
N ARG A 96 13.57 -16.12 -8.94
CA ARG A 96 14.59 -16.58 -7.98
C ARG A 96 15.86 -17.00 -8.71
N VAL A 97 15.73 -17.74 -9.81
CA VAL A 97 16.87 -18.12 -10.67
C VAL A 97 17.58 -16.89 -11.22
N GLU A 98 16.81 -15.93 -11.79
CA GLU A 98 17.38 -14.69 -12.33
C GLU A 98 18.17 -13.90 -11.27
N LEU A 99 17.64 -13.75 -10.05
CA LEU A 99 18.31 -13.05 -8.96
C LEU A 99 19.59 -13.74 -8.55
N LEU A 100 19.57 -15.06 -8.40
CA LEU A 100 20.74 -15.85 -8.03
C LEU A 100 21.83 -15.78 -9.11
N GLU A 101 21.47 -15.89 -10.40
CA GLU A 101 22.41 -15.74 -11.51
C GLU A 101 23.09 -14.34 -11.53
N LYS A 102 22.31 -13.28 -11.30
CA LYS A 102 22.85 -11.92 -11.21
C LYS A 102 23.82 -11.77 -10.04
N TRP A 103 23.47 -12.32 -8.88
CA TRP A 103 24.33 -12.32 -7.70
C TRP A 103 25.63 -13.06 -7.93
N ASN A 104 25.58 -14.27 -8.47
CA ASN A 104 26.74 -15.09 -8.77
C ASN A 104 27.67 -14.44 -9.80
N ARG A 105 27.10 -13.76 -10.81
CA ARG A 105 27.86 -13.02 -11.84
C ARG A 105 28.74 -11.92 -11.26
N ILE A 106 28.30 -11.26 -10.19
CA ILE A 106 29.12 -10.22 -9.53
C ILE A 106 30.00 -10.77 -8.40
N GLN A 107 29.94 -12.08 -8.13
CA GLN A 107 30.69 -12.74 -7.06
C GLN A 107 30.52 -12.06 -5.70
N GLY A 108 29.30 -11.63 -5.39
CA GLY A 108 28.96 -10.93 -4.15
C GLY A 108 29.50 -9.50 -4.03
N LYS A 109 30.15 -8.95 -5.05
CA LYS A 109 30.78 -7.62 -4.98
C LYS A 109 29.87 -6.53 -5.50
N ILE A 110 29.33 -5.71 -4.59
CA ILE A 110 28.54 -4.54 -4.94
C ILE A 110 29.46 -3.40 -5.43
N ARG A 111 29.07 -2.79 -6.55
CA ARG A 111 29.74 -1.62 -7.14
C ARG A 111 28.81 -0.42 -7.13
N PRO A 112 29.28 0.83 -7.27
CA PRO A 112 28.45 2.03 -7.27
C PRO A 112 27.24 1.98 -8.21
N LYS A 113 27.41 1.40 -9.42
CA LYS A 113 26.30 1.22 -10.38
C LYS A 113 25.14 0.36 -9.86
N HIS A 114 25.40 -0.56 -8.92
CA HIS A 114 24.38 -1.44 -8.35
C HIS A 114 23.54 -0.73 -7.27
N ARG A 115 24.01 0.42 -6.77
CA ARG A 115 23.32 1.25 -5.78
C ARG A 115 22.32 2.23 -6.39
N LYS A 116 22.32 2.40 -7.73
CA LYS A 116 21.37 3.27 -8.43
C LYS A 116 19.94 2.74 -8.33
N CYS A 117 18.98 3.67 -8.30
CA CYS A 117 17.55 3.36 -8.33
C CYS A 117 17.00 3.42 -9.76
N LYS A 118 16.34 2.37 -10.20
CA LYS A 118 15.47 2.39 -11.37
C LYS A 118 14.08 2.80 -10.93
N CYS A 119 13.58 3.89 -11.48
CA CYS A 119 12.38 4.56 -11.00
C CYS A 119 11.26 4.51 -12.04
N PHE A 120 10.04 4.36 -11.55
CA PHE A 120 8.83 4.37 -12.37
C PHE A 120 7.65 4.89 -11.55
N MET A 121 6.58 5.33 -12.23
CA MET A 121 5.37 5.78 -11.57
C MET A 121 4.43 4.60 -11.32
N LYS A 122 3.76 4.64 -10.17
CA LYS A 122 2.80 3.62 -9.76
C LYS A 122 1.53 3.75 -10.58
N ASP A 123 1.06 2.63 -11.14
CA ASP A 123 -0.13 2.54 -11.96
C ASP A 123 -1.36 2.31 -11.06
N GLU A 124 -1.96 3.39 -10.56
CA GLU A 124 -3.10 3.34 -9.63
C GLU A 124 -4.05 4.53 -9.80
N SER A 125 -5.31 4.33 -9.43
CA SER A 125 -6.33 5.39 -9.35
C SER A 125 -6.33 6.04 -7.97
N TYR A 126 -6.72 7.30 -7.90
CA TYR A 126 -6.78 8.09 -6.67
C TYR A 126 -8.21 8.60 -6.42
N PRO A 127 -8.66 8.70 -5.15
CA PRO A 127 -9.98 9.27 -4.85
C PRO A 127 -10.08 10.76 -5.16
N ASP A 128 -8.94 11.46 -5.19
CA ASP A 128 -8.84 12.87 -5.55
C ASP A 128 -7.84 13.04 -6.69
N TYR A 129 -7.87 14.18 -7.39
CA TYR A 129 -6.81 14.55 -8.30
C TYR A 129 -5.49 14.72 -7.52
N LYS A 130 -4.59 13.78 -7.67
CA LYS A 130 -3.29 13.74 -6.97
C LYS A 130 -2.14 13.45 -7.94
N HIS A 131 -0.97 13.96 -7.60
CA HIS A 131 0.25 13.60 -8.29
C HIS A 131 0.55 12.11 -8.12
N VAL A 132 0.89 11.44 -9.23
CA VAL A 132 1.20 10.00 -9.25
C VAL A 132 2.43 9.73 -8.39
N ARG A 133 2.40 8.64 -7.63
CA ARG A 133 3.48 8.24 -6.73
C ARG A 133 4.60 7.53 -7.50
N GLY A 134 5.85 7.86 -7.18
CA GLY A 134 7.02 7.17 -7.71
C GLY A 134 7.40 5.94 -6.88
N ILE A 135 7.92 4.93 -7.58
CA ILE A 135 8.58 3.76 -6.97
C ILE A 135 10.06 3.83 -7.34
N TYR A 136 10.91 3.75 -6.33
CA TYR A 136 12.36 3.87 -6.44
C TYR A 136 12.99 2.54 -6.03
N SER A 137 13.39 1.73 -7.00
CA SER A 137 13.83 0.36 -6.77
C SER A 137 15.31 0.18 -7.09
N ARG A 138 16.09 -0.27 -6.13
CA ARG A 138 17.51 -0.61 -6.34
C ARG A 138 17.70 -1.75 -7.33
N SER A 139 18.92 -1.91 -7.82
CA SER A 139 19.27 -3.03 -8.68
C SER A 139 19.03 -4.38 -7.99
N ASP A 140 18.93 -5.43 -8.78
CA ASP A 140 18.73 -6.78 -8.27
C ASP A 140 19.92 -7.29 -7.46
N GLU A 141 21.12 -6.91 -7.88
CA GLU A 141 22.36 -7.23 -7.17
C GLU A 141 22.36 -6.62 -5.77
N PHE A 142 21.95 -5.36 -5.63
CA PHE A 142 21.83 -4.72 -4.32
C PHE A 142 20.74 -5.36 -3.47
N LYS A 143 19.60 -5.76 -4.07
CA LYS A 143 18.57 -6.51 -3.36
C LYS A 143 19.07 -7.84 -2.82
N CYS A 144 19.91 -8.54 -3.58
CA CYS A 144 20.53 -9.78 -3.10
C CYS A 144 21.50 -9.54 -1.92
N ARG A 145 22.18 -8.40 -1.89
CA ARG A 145 23.05 -8.02 -0.76
C ARG A 145 22.27 -7.63 0.48
N ALA A 146 21.24 -6.82 0.30
CA ALA A 146 20.46 -6.25 1.39
C ALA A 146 19.38 -7.22 1.94
N GLY A 147 18.71 -7.95 1.04
CA GLY A 147 17.52 -8.74 1.31
C GLY A 147 17.67 -9.82 2.38
N PRO A 148 18.72 -10.66 2.38
CA PRO A 148 18.88 -11.73 3.35
C PRO A 148 18.84 -11.25 4.80
N ILE A 149 19.62 -10.24 5.14
CA ILE A 149 19.71 -9.72 6.52
C ILE A 149 18.44 -8.93 6.87
N PHE A 150 17.93 -8.06 5.98
CA PHE A 150 16.66 -7.38 6.25
C PHE A 150 15.51 -8.36 6.47
N LYS A 151 15.47 -9.48 5.75
CA LYS A 151 14.45 -10.49 5.95
C LYS A 151 14.52 -11.14 7.34
N LEU A 152 15.73 -11.44 7.82
CA LEU A 152 15.94 -11.96 9.16
C LEU A 152 15.54 -10.94 10.25
N ILE A 153 15.88 -9.67 10.06
CA ILE A 153 15.46 -8.59 10.97
C ILE A 153 13.93 -8.47 11.00
N GLU A 154 13.27 -8.49 9.82
CA GLU A 154 11.81 -8.48 9.74
C GLU A 154 11.18 -9.63 10.51
N GLU A 155 11.71 -10.86 10.37
CA GLU A 155 11.19 -12.05 11.06
C GLU A 155 11.23 -11.90 12.58
N GLU A 156 12.21 -11.22 13.14
CA GLU A 156 12.29 -10.93 14.56
C GLU A 156 11.41 -9.76 15.00
N VAL A 157 11.48 -8.62 14.27
CA VAL A 157 10.71 -7.41 14.62
C VAL A 157 9.21 -7.66 14.51
N TYR A 158 8.77 -8.41 13.49
CA TYR A 158 7.34 -8.69 13.29
C TYR A 158 6.76 -9.72 14.27
N LYS A 159 7.55 -10.26 15.19
CA LYS A 159 7.04 -10.98 16.37
C LYS A 159 6.49 -10.02 17.44
N LEU A 160 6.88 -8.77 17.41
CA LEU A 160 6.32 -7.75 18.30
C LEU A 160 4.83 -7.54 17.95
N PRO A 161 3.93 -7.53 18.95
CA PRO A 161 2.48 -7.51 18.70
C PRO A 161 1.99 -6.24 18.01
N GLN A 162 2.79 -5.17 18.03
CA GLN A 162 2.46 -3.92 17.35
C GLN A 162 2.54 -4.03 15.82
N PHE A 163 3.30 -4.97 15.27
CA PHE A 163 3.46 -5.16 13.83
C PHE A 163 2.42 -6.14 13.29
N ILE A 164 1.38 -5.62 12.64
CA ILE A 164 0.20 -6.39 12.22
C ILE A 164 0.39 -7.12 10.88
N LYS A 165 1.49 -6.93 10.19
CA LYS A 165 1.70 -7.46 8.83
C LYS A 165 1.59 -8.99 8.73
N HIS A 166 1.85 -9.70 9.82
CA HIS A 166 1.68 -11.15 9.90
C HIS A 166 0.22 -11.61 10.06
N VAL A 167 -0.68 -10.70 10.41
CA VAL A 167 -2.11 -11.00 10.61
C VAL A 167 -2.84 -10.92 9.28
N PRO A 168 -3.53 -11.98 8.83
CA PRO A 168 -4.34 -11.96 7.63
C PRO A 168 -5.38 -10.83 7.67
N VAL A 169 -5.63 -10.16 6.54
CA VAL A 169 -6.52 -8.98 6.49
C VAL A 169 -7.91 -9.29 7.08
N LYS A 170 -8.48 -10.46 6.78
CA LYS A 170 -9.79 -10.87 7.32
C LYS A 170 -9.83 -10.97 8.84
N ASP A 171 -8.69 -11.22 9.50
CA ASP A 171 -8.59 -11.45 10.94
C ASP A 171 -8.14 -10.19 11.71
N ARG A 172 -7.75 -9.13 10.99
CA ARG A 172 -7.27 -7.87 11.58
C ARG A 172 -8.27 -7.19 12.51
N PRO A 173 -9.59 -7.13 12.23
CA PRO A 173 -10.56 -6.55 13.16
C PRO A 173 -10.54 -7.18 14.54
N ALA A 174 -10.52 -8.51 14.62
CA ALA A 174 -10.46 -9.22 15.91
C ALA A 174 -9.15 -8.96 16.64
N TYR A 175 -8.02 -8.97 15.93
CA TYR A 175 -6.70 -8.68 16.48
C TYR A 175 -6.61 -7.24 17.01
N ILE A 176 -7.05 -6.24 16.24
CA ILE A 176 -7.04 -4.83 16.66
C ILE A 176 -7.97 -4.63 17.86
N LYS A 177 -9.15 -5.26 17.85
CA LYS A 177 -10.06 -5.23 19.01
C LYS A 177 -9.38 -5.75 20.27
N GLU A 178 -8.75 -6.91 20.20
CA GLU A 178 -8.06 -7.51 21.35
C GLU A 178 -6.95 -6.57 21.87
N MET A 179 -6.15 -6.01 20.98
CA MET A 179 -5.03 -5.13 21.30
C MET A 179 -5.48 -3.78 21.87
N LEU A 180 -6.46 -3.13 21.25
CA LEU A 180 -6.73 -1.70 21.46
C LEU A 180 -8.06 -1.40 22.14
N TYR A 181 -9.11 -2.24 21.96
CA TYR A 181 -10.46 -1.88 22.40
C TYR A 181 -10.57 -1.87 23.92
N ARG A 182 -10.79 -0.68 24.49
CA ARG A 182 -11.04 -0.44 25.92
C ARG A 182 -11.98 0.77 26.04
N PHE A 183 -12.65 0.89 27.18
CA PHE A 183 -13.59 2.00 27.46
C PHE A 183 -12.90 3.32 27.81
N THR A 184 -11.58 3.33 27.98
CA THR A 184 -10.80 4.51 28.36
C THR A 184 -9.71 4.81 27.34
N GLY A 185 -9.34 6.08 27.24
CA GLY A 185 -8.33 6.58 26.30
C GLY A 185 -8.95 7.07 24.99
N LYS A 186 -8.11 7.62 24.14
CA LYS A 186 -8.44 8.11 22.79
C LYS A 186 -7.77 7.24 21.75
N TYR A 187 -8.43 7.09 20.61
CA TYR A 187 -7.83 6.44 19.44
C TYR A 187 -7.25 7.49 18.52
N VAL A 188 -6.04 7.26 18.07
CA VAL A 188 -5.31 8.18 17.18
C VAL A 188 -4.84 7.40 15.96
N ALA A 189 -5.30 7.79 14.78
CA ALA A 189 -4.79 7.32 13.51
C ALA A 189 -3.73 8.29 12.98
N THR A 190 -2.62 7.77 12.47
CA THR A 190 -1.52 8.55 11.90
C THR A 190 -1.64 8.63 10.39
N ASP A 191 -1.53 9.85 9.83
CA ASP A 191 -1.46 10.11 8.40
C ASP A 191 -0.28 11.07 8.14
N TYR A 192 0.86 10.49 7.75
CA TYR A 192 2.07 11.27 7.49
C TYR A 192 2.01 11.91 6.10
N THR A 193 2.39 13.16 6.04
CA THR A 193 2.56 13.86 4.77
C THR A 193 3.96 13.59 4.22
N THR A 194 4.04 12.92 3.06
CA THR A 194 5.32 12.60 2.39
C THR A 194 6.34 11.93 3.34
N PHE A 195 5.91 10.88 4.04
CA PHE A 195 6.69 10.22 5.10
C PHE A 195 8.12 9.87 4.66
N GLU A 196 8.29 9.31 3.46
CA GLU A 196 9.61 8.96 2.93
C GLU A 196 10.55 10.16 2.78
N ALA A 197 10.02 11.36 2.52
CA ALA A 197 10.83 12.58 2.42
C ALA A 197 11.33 13.09 3.78
N SER A 198 10.73 12.61 4.88
CA SER A 198 11.20 12.92 6.24
C SER A 198 12.46 12.14 6.63
N PHE A 199 12.80 11.08 5.93
CA PHE A 199 13.96 10.24 6.26
C PHE A 199 15.27 10.87 5.77
N VAL A 200 15.71 11.91 6.45
CA VAL A 200 17.08 12.44 6.30
C VAL A 200 18.06 11.60 7.10
N LYS A 201 19.36 11.79 6.85
CA LYS A 201 20.44 11.03 7.45
C LYS A 201 20.35 10.95 8.98
N GLU A 202 20.11 12.07 9.63
CA GLU A 202 20.07 12.18 11.10
C GLU A 202 18.88 11.40 11.68
N ILE A 203 17.73 11.43 11.02
CA ILE A 203 16.53 10.68 11.43
C ILE A 203 16.74 9.18 11.23
N MET A 204 17.27 8.75 10.08
CA MET A 204 17.59 7.34 9.84
C MET A 204 18.58 6.81 10.86
N ASP A 205 19.65 7.57 11.15
CA ASP A 205 20.68 7.17 12.11
C ASP A 205 20.13 7.09 13.54
N SER A 206 19.18 7.95 13.89
CA SER A 206 18.60 8.00 15.23
C SER A 206 17.55 6.92 15.51
N CYS A 207 17.00 6.28 14.47
CA CYS A 207 15.94 5.29 14.62
C CYS A 207 16.29 3.94 13.99
N GLU A 208 16.13 3.81 12.67
CA GLU A 208 16.24 2.50 12.03
C GLU A 208 17.67 1.94 12.05
N PHE A 209 18.69 2.79 11.99
CA PHE A 209 20.07 2.31 12.09
C PHE A 209 20.49 1.93 13.51
N GLU A 210 19.83 2.39 14.54
CA GLU A 210 19.97 1.83 15.91
C GLU A 210 19.41 0.40 15.93
N LEU A 211 18.26 0.15 15.29
CA LEU A 211 17.72 -1.20 15.12
C LEU A 211 18.69 -2.10 14.34
N TYR A 212 19.12 -1.66 13.14
CA TYR A 212 19.95 -2.49 12.26
C TYR A 212 21.30 -2.80 12.91
N SER A 213 21.94 -1.81 13.57
CA SER A 213 23.18 -1.98 14.31
C SER A 213 23.05 -3.01 15.41
N TYR A 214 22.00 -2.92 16.22
CA TYR A 214 21.74 -3.88 17.29
C TYR A 214 21.49 -5.29 16.77
N MET A 215 20.62 -5.42 15.76
CA MET A 215 20.24 -6.73 15.22
C MET A 215 21.40 -7.46 14.55
N THR A 216 22.34 -6.73 13.93
CA THR A 216 23.49 -7.33 13.22
C THR A 216 24.76 -7.41 14.07
N SER A 217 24.71 -7.00 15.34
CA SER A 217 25.90 -6.80 16.19
C SER A 217 26.76 -8.05 16.40
N VAL A 218 26.18 -9.26 16.30
CA VAL A 218 26.92 -10.52 16.47
C VAL A 218 27.07 -11.32 15.17
N LEU A 219 26.55 -10.81 14.05
CA LEU A 219 26.76 -11.44 12.76
C LEU A 219 28.19 -11.21 12.27
N PRO A 220 28.88 -12.24 11.74
CA PRO A 220 30.25 -12.09 11.22
C PRO A 220 30.38 -11.04 10.11
N ASP A 221 29.41 -10.95 9.19
CA ASP A 221 29.33 -9.96 8.11
C ASP A 221 28.54 -8.69 8.52
N GLY A 222 28.12 -8.61 9.78
CA GLY A 222 27.28 -7.52 10.29
C GLY A 222 27.87 -6.13 10.14
N PRO A 223 29.12 -5.89 10.56
CA PRO A 223 29.77 -4.57 10.43
C PRO A 223 29.89 -4.10 8.99
N ASP A 224 30.37 -4.96 8.08
CA ASP A 224 30.55 -4.62 6.66
C ASP A 224 29.20 -4.36 5.97
N TRP A 225 28.21 -5.20 6.24
CA TRP A 225 26.85 -5.01 5.75
C TRP A 225 26.23 -3.69 6.26
N LEU A 226 26.39 -3.40 7.53
CA LEU A 226 25.84 -2.19 8.16
C LEU A 226 26.46 -0.93 7.53
N GLU A 227 27.77 -0.89 7.34
CA GLU A 227 28.47 0.23 6.69
C GLU A 227 28.02 0.40 5.24
N GLU A 228 27.85 -0.70 4.52
CA GLU A 228 27.33 -0.67 3.15
C GLU A 228 25.88 -0.15 3.09
N MET A 229 25.02 -0.56 4.02
CA MET A 229 23.65 -0.01 4.13
C MET A 229 23.68 1.47 4.49
N ARG A 230 24.51 1.89 5.46
CA ARG A 230 24.68 3.31 5.82
C ARG A 230 25.09 4.14 4.61
N SER A 231 26.15 3.76 3.93
CA SER A 231 26.66 4.51 2.78
C SER A 231 25.69 4.57 1.60
N THR A 232 24.77 3.61 1.50
CA THR A 232 23.79 3.55 0.42
C THR A 232 22.49 4.25 0.78
N LEU A 233 21.87 3.92 1.93
CA LEU A 233 20.53 4.41 2.29
C LEU A 233 20.58 5.87 2.79
N MET A 234 21.65 6.25 3.47
CA MET A 234 21.88 7.62 3.96
C MET A 234 22.79 8.44 3.03
N GLY A 235 23.16 7.91 1.88
CA GLY A 235 24.01 8.58 0.90
C GLY A 235 23.21 9.24 -0.23
N MET A 236 23.94 9.66 -1.28
CA MET A 236 23.34 10.25 -2.47
C MET A 236 22.66 9.17 -3.31
N ASN A 237 21.37 9.30 -3.52
CA ASN A 237 20.56 8.41 -4.34
C ASN A 237 20.51 8.90 -5.78
N HIS A 238 21.07 8.13 -6.71
CA HIS A 238 20.92 8.38 -8.14
C HIS A 238 19.68 7.64 -8.68
N CYS A 239 18.69 8.40 -9.15
CA CYS A 239 17.37 7.93 -9.53
C CYS A 239 17.14 8.07 -11.03
N ASP A 240 17.15 6.93 -11.76
CA ASP A 240 16.96 6.89 -13.21
C ASP A 240 15.50 6.64 -13.56
N PHE A 241 14.84 7.62 -14.17
CA PHE A 241 13.52 7.50 -14.80
C PHE A 241 13.68 7.27 -16.31
N LYS A 242 12.61 6.94 -16.98
CA LYS A 242 12.61 6.68 -18.44
C LYS A 242 13.11 7.87 -19.26
N ASN A 243 12.82 9.11 -18.84
CA ASN A 243 13.04 10.33 -19.64
C ASN A 243 13.94 11.37 -18.96
N PHE A 244 14.33 11.13 -17.71
CA PHE A 244 15.22 12.00 -16.93
C PHE A 244 15.83 11.24 -15.76
N TRP A 245 16.81 11.83 -15.14
CA TRP A 245 17.39 11.35 -13.88
C TRP A 245 17.44 12.49 -12.85
N MET A 246 17.61 12.13 -11.60
CA MET A 246 17.82 13.07 -10.50
C MET A 246 18.67 12.46 -9.41
N GLU A 247 19.20 13.30 -8.55
CA GLU A 247 19.90 12.92 -7.33
C GLU A 247 19.16 13.45 -6.11
N LEU A 248 19.06 12.62 -5.08
CA LEU A 248 18.46 12.95 -3.80
C LEU A 248 19.43 12.57 -2.69
N ASP A 249 19.77 13.54 -1.85
CA ASP A 249 20.57 13.27 -0.66
C ASP A 249 19.72 12.58 0.39
N SER A 250 20.21 11.45 0.88
CA SER A 250 19.47 10.60 1.83
C SER A 250 18.08 10.23 1.28
N THR A 251 17.00 10.48 1.99
CA THR A 251 15.61 10.22 1.60
C THR A 251 15.30 8.74 1.43
N ARG A 252 14.19 8.29 2.02
CA ARG A 252 13.71 6.91 1.84
C ARG A 252 13.32 6.65 0.40
N MET A 253 13.97 5.70 -0.24
CA MET A 253 13.52 5.17 -1.51
C MET A 253 12.39 4.17 -1.28
N SER A 254 11.19 4.46 -1.76
CA SER A 254 9.97 3.68 -1.48
C SER A 254 10.00 2.21 -1.93
N GLY A 255 10.97 1.82 -2.74
CA GLY A 255 11.20 0.44 -3.19
C GLY A 255 12.40 -0.26 -2.55
N GLU A 256 12.91 0.25 -1.43
CA GLU A 256 13.96 -0.42 -0.63
C GLU A 256 13.45 -1.71 0.01
N MET A 257 14.36 -2.64 0.24
CA MET A 257 14.05 -3.89 0.95
C MET A 257 13.56 -3.66 2.38
N CYS A 258 13.99 -2.55 3.00
CA CYS A 258 13.64 -2.17 4.36
C CYS A 258 12.47 -1.16 4.47
N THR A 259 11.84 -0.75 3.37
CA THR A 259 10.82 0.34 3.42
C THR A 259 9.71 0.03 4.42
N SER A 260 9.08 -1.14 4.35
CA SER A 260 7.99 -1.51 5.26
C SER A 260 8.48 -1.64 6.71
N LEU A 261 9.64 -2.24 6.93
CA LEU A 261 10.26 -2.41 8.24
C LEU A 261 10.65 -1.05 8.85
N GLY A 262 11.44 -0.27 8.11
CA GLY A 262 11.95 1.01 8.59
C GLY A 262 10.84 2.04 8.83
N ASN A 263 9.86 2.12 7.92
CA ASN A 263 8.71 3.01 8.11
C ASN A 263 7.88 2.60 9.33
N GLY A 264 7.52 1.32 9.45
CA GLY A 264 6.70 0.83 10.58
C GLY A 264 7.41 0.94 11.91
N PHE A 265 8.70 0.62 11.95
CA PHE A 265 9.50 0.77 13.16
C PHE A 265 9.62 2.23 13.58
N THR A 266 9.92 3.14 12.65
CA THR A 266 10.00 4.58 12.94
C THR A 266 8.65 5.14 13.39
N ASN A 267 7.55 4.79 12.73
CA ASN A 267 6.21 5.21 13.12
C ASN A 267 5.88 4.80 14.57
N LEU A 268 6.18 3.55 14.94
CA LEU A 268 5.97 3.06 16.30
C LEU A 268 6.86 3.79 17.32
N MET A 269 8.15 3.93 17.03
CA MET A 269 9.11 4.54 17.97
C MET A 269 8.80 6.02 18.23
N VAL A 270 8.46 6.78 17.19
CA VAL A 270 8.10 8.20 17.34
C VAL A 270 6.88 8.37 18.25
N MET A 271 5.82 7.60 18.00
CA MET A 271 4.61 7.69 18.82
C MET A 271 4.88 7.29 20.28
N MET A 272 5.59 6.18 20.49
CA MET A 272 5.90 5.71 21.85
C MET A 272 6.78 6.70 22.61
N PHE A 273 7.82 7.25 21.97
CA PHE A 273 8.70 8.25 22.58
C PHE A 273 7.94 9.51 23.00
N LEU A 274 7.12 10.07 22.10
CA LEU A 274 6.35 11.27 22.40
C LEU A 274 5.34 11.05 23.53
N CYS A 275 4.70 9.89 23.57
CA CYS A 275 3.81 9.52 24.68
C CYS A 275 4.59 9.37 26.01
N GLU A 276 5.79 8.77 25.98
CA GLU A 276 6.64 8.65 27.18
C GLU A 276 7.04 10.01 27.72
N GLU A 277 7.47 10.96 26.86
CA GLU A 277 7.78 12.34 27.28
C GLU A 277 6.59 13.06 27.93
N LEU A 278 5.37 12.75 27.48
CA LEU A 278 4.13 13.31 28.05
C LEU A 278 3.62 12.56 29.28
N GLY A 279 4.28 11.48 29.70
CA GLY A 279 3.80 10.62 30.79
C GLY A 279 2.53 9.84 30.44
N SER A 280 2.23 9.68 29.16
CA SER A 280 1.04 9.00 28.65
C SER A 280 1.32 7.53 28.37
N LYS A 281 0.28 6.69 28.51
CA LYS A 281 0.35 5.27 28.14
C LYS A 281 -0.17 5.08 26.72
N VAL A 282 0.55 4.32 25.91
CA VAL A 282 0.20 4.05 24.51
C VAL A 282 0.27 2.57 24.19
N VAL A 283 -0.71 2.09 23.44
CA VAL A 283 -0.71 0.78 22.78
C VAL A 283 -1.15 1.01 21.35
N GLY A 284 -0.51 0.35 20.38
CA GLY A 284 -0.83 0.58 18.98
C GLY A 284 -0.49 -0.58 18.08
N VAL A 285 -0.92 -0.45 16.83
CA VAL A 285 -0.56 -1.32 15.71
C VAL A 285 -0.05 -0.48 14.56
N VAL A 286 0.94 -0.99 13.83
CA VAL A 286 1.57 -0.31 12.71
C VAL A 286 1.74 -1.24 11.50
N GLU A 287 1.62 -0.67 10.30
CA GLU A 287 2.03 -1.27 9.03
C GLU A 287 2.58 -0.18 8.11
N GLY A 288 3.91 -0.10 7.97
CA GLY A 288 4.55 1.00 7.25
C GLY A 288 4.27 2.36 7.89
N ASP A 289 3.79 3.31 7.10
CA ASP A 289 3.39 4.64 7.55
C ASP A 289 2.02 4.69 8.26
N ASP A 290 1.19 3.68 8.06
CA ASP A 290 -0.09 3.56 8.78
C ASP A 290 0.12 3.14 10.24
N GLY A 291 -0.55 3.83 11.16
CA GLY A 291 -0.57 3.52 12.58
C GLY A 291 -1.93 3.80 13.21
N LEU A 292 -2.33 2.94 14.14
CA LEU A 292 -3.53 3.13 14.97
C LEU A 292 -3.14 2.89 16.42
N PHE A 293 -3.33 3.90 17.25
CA PHE A 293 -2.91 3.92 18.64
C PHE A 293 -4.06 4.23 19.57
N ARG A 294 -4.09 3.57 20.73
CA ARG A 294 -4.91 3.99 21.87
C ARG A 294 -3.99 4.64 22.90
N ILE A 295 -4.31 5.88 23.26
CA ILE A 295 -3.51 6.69 24.18
C ILE A 295 -4.36 7.03 25.40
N LEU A 296 -3.79 6.81 26.59
CA LEU A 296 -4.35 7.20 27.87
C LEU A 296 -3.46 8.28 28.49
N GLY A 297 -3.97 9.50 28.59
CA GLY A 297 -3.25 10.69 29.03
C GLY A 297 -3.25 11.79 27.98
N LEU A 298 -2.22 12.63 27.99
CA LEU A 298 -2.04 13.71 27.02
C LEU A 298 -1.68 13.13 25.64
N LEU A 299 -2.22 13.73 24.60
CA LEU A 299 -1.94 13.35 23.23
C LEU A 299 -0.75 14.15 22.68
N PRO A 300 0.18 13.52 21.96
CA PRO A 300 1.17 14.25 21.18
C PRO A 300 0.50 15.14 20.13
N THR A 301 1.06 16.30 19.89
CA THR A 301 0.59 17.26 18.88
C THR A 301 1.40 17.15 17.59
N SER A 302 0.87 17.70 16.48
CA SER A 302 1.65 17.79 15.23
C SER A 302 2.96 18.56 15.40
N SER A 303 3.03 19.51 16.36
CA SER A 303 4.26 20.23 16.71
C SER A 303 5.31 19.31 17.36
N ASP A 304 4.87 18.34 18.16
CA ASP A 304 5.79 17.36 18.77
C ASP A 304 6.42 16.49 17.68
N PHE A 305 5.65 16.01 16.73
CA PHE A 305 6.18 15.29 15.56
C PHE A 305 7.09 16.15 14.71
N ALA A 306 6.72 17.42 14.47
CA ALA A 306 7.54 18.36 13.70
C ALA A 306 8.90 18.60 14.33
N SER A 307 9.01 18.60 15.66
CA SER A 307 10.29 18.73 16.35
C SER A 307 11.25 17.55 16.14
N LEU A 308 10.72 16.40 15.70
CA LEU A 308 11.49 15.24 15.27
C LEU A 308 11.64 15.15 13.74
N GLY A 309 11.18 16.16 12.99
CA GLY A 309 11.29 16.23 11.54
C GLY A 309 10.14 15.59 10.76
N PHE A 310 9.02 15.26 11.41
CA PHE A 310 7.87 14.61 10.75
C PHE A 310 6.68 15.57 10.60
N THR A 311 6.11 15.61 9.41
CA THR A 311 4.85 16.31 9.17
C THR A 311 3.71 15.29 9.18
N ILE A 312 2.75 15.49 10.07
CA ILE A 312 1.68 14.53 10.30
C ILE A 312 0.34 15.23 10.50
N LYS A 313 -0.73 14.58 10.02
CA LYS A 313 -2.10 14.84 10.43
C LYS A 313 -2.50 13.74 11.42
N LEU A 314 -2.84 14.13 12.63
CA LEU A 314 -3.35 13.23 13.65
C LEU A 314 -4.87 13.24 13.60
N GLU A 315 -5.48 12.08 13.43
CA GLU A 315 -6.92 11.92 13.48
C GLU A 315 -7.32 11.32 14.84
N GLU A 316 -7.91 12.15 15.69
CA GLU A 316 -8.38 11.74 17.01
C GLU A 316 -9.82 11.21 16.94
N HIS A 317 -10.05 10.07 17.57
CA HIS A 317 -11.36 9.42 17.62
C HIS A 317 -11.70 9.00 19.05
N SER A 318 -12.96 9.18 19.44
CA SER A 318 -13.47 8.68 20.71
C SER A 318 -13.76 7.17 20.66
N ASP A 319 -14.13 6.67 19.48
CA ASP A 319 -14.52 5.28 19.26
C ASP A 319 -13.60 4.59 18.25
N LEU A 320 -13.28 3.33 18.50
CA LEU A 320 -12.45 2.52 17.61
C LEU A 320 -13.08 2.35 16.21
N CYS A 321 -14.42 2.27 16.14
CA CYS A 321 -15.13 2.07 14.87
C CYS A 321 -15.02 3.25 13.90
N SER A 322 -14.71 4.45 14.36
CA SER A 322 -14.48 5.62 13.49
C SER A 322 -13.03 5.76 13.02
N ALA A 323 -12.09 5.06 13.66
CA ALA A 323 -10.68 5.13 13.38
C ALA A 323 -10.30 4.18 12.24
N SER A 324 -9.78 4.73 11.13
CA SER A 324 -9.32 3.94 9.99
C SER A 324 -7.88 3.47 10.17
N PHE A 325 -7.62 2.21 9.80
CA PHE A 325 -6.27 1.66 9.72
C PHE A 325 -6.08 0.91 8.40
N CYS A 326 -5.09 1.28 7.62
CA CYS A 326 -4.86 0.73 6.27
C CYS A 326 -6.12 0.80 5.37
N GLY A 327 -6.91 1.87 5.51
CA GLY A 327 -8.17 2.06 4.76
C GLY A 327 -9.35 1.20 5.22
N ILE A 328 -9.23 0.51 6.36
CA ILE A 328 -10.25 -0.38 6.92
C ILE A 328 -10.78 0.18 8.23
N ILE A 329 -12.09 0.08 8.42
CA ILE A 329 -12.79 0.32 9.68
C ILE A 329 -13.59 -0.93 10.06
N PHE A 330 -14.02 -1.06 11.29
CA PHE A 330 -14.88 -2.16 11.73
C PHE A 330 -15.64 -1.78 13.02
N HIS A 331 -16.79 -2.41 13.22
CA HIS A 331 -17.50 -2.33 14.51
C HIS A 331 -16.97 -3.42 15.45
N PRO A 332 -16.59 -3.09 16.71
CA PRO A 332 -15.97 -4.06 17.63
C PRO A 332 -16.84 -5.28 17.96
N ASP A 333 -18.16 -5.16 17.89
CA ASP A 333 -19.04 -6.29 18.19
C ASP A 333 -19.16 -7.31 17.05
N GLU A 334 -19.00 -6.86 15.81
CA GLU A 334 -19.15 -7.72 14.63
C GLU A 334 -17.82 -8.10 14.00
N CYS A 335 -16.77 -7.30 14.21
CA CYS A 335 -15.41 -7.54 13.70
C CYS A 335 -15.36 -7.84 12.19
N ILE A 336 -16.11 -7.11 11.38
CA ILE A 336 -16.14 -7.23 9.93
C ILE A 336 -15.33 -6.10 9.31
N ASN A 337 -14.40 -6.44 8.42
CA ASN A 337 -13.68 -5.43 7.64
C ASN A 337 -14.64 -4.62 6.78
N VAL A 338 -14.56 -3.31 6.87
CA VAL A 338 -15.29 -2.36 6.05
C VAL A 338 -14.31 -1.40 5.41
N THR A 339 -14.43 -1.22 4.12
CA THR A 339 -13.73 -0.16 3.37
C THR A 339 -14.74 0.62 2.55
N ASP A 340 -14.32 1.71 1.92
CA ASP A 340 -15.18 2.60 1.13
C ASP A 340 -15.86 1.86 -0.02
N PRO A 341 -17.19 1.62 0.02
CA PRO A 341 -17.89 0.89 -1.03
C PRO A 341 -17.86 1.60 -2.38
N ALA A 342 -17.87 2.94 -2.40
CA ALA A 342 -17.81 3.71 -3.63
C ALA A 342 -16.49 3.50 -4.39
N LYS A 343 -15.36 3.49 -3.65
CA LYS A 343 -14.04 3.18 -4.23
C LYS A 343 -14.00 1.78 -4.82
N VAL A 344 -14.54 0.80 -4.10
CA VAL A 344 -14.55 -0.59 -4.56
C VAL A 344 -15.43 -0.74 -5.80
N LEU A 345 -16.65 -0.22 -5.79
CA LEU A 345 -17.56 -0.23 -6.95
C LEU A 345 -16.89 0.38 -8.19
N CYS A 346 -16.37 1.61 -8.06
CA CYS A 346 -15.79 2.35 -9.19
C CYS A 346 -14.44 1.81 -9.67
N SER A 347 -13.78 0.92 -8.91
CA SER A 347 -12.51 0.29 -9.32
C SER A 347 -12.66 -1.16 -9.77
N PHE A 348 -13.74 -1.84 -9.37
CA PHE A 348 -13.90 -3.29 -9.58
C PHE A 348 -13.87 -3.70 -11.05
N GLY A 349 -14.57 -2.98 -11.90
CA GLY A 349 -14.68 -3.28 -13.33
C GLY A 349 -13.51 -2.82 -14.20
N TRP A 350 -12.45 -2.25 -13.62
CA TRP A 350 -11.32 -1.70 -14.35
C TRP A 350 -10.02 -2.48 -14.11
N THR A 351 -9.14 -2.49 -15.12
CA THR A 351 -7.76 -2.98 -15.04
C THR A 351 -6.82 -2.02 -15.77
N THR A 352 -5.50 -2.18 -15.57
CA THR A 352 -4.49 -1.31 -16.17
C THR A 352 -4.36 -1.50 -17.67
N ASN A 353 -3.73 -0.55 -18.37
CA ASN A 353 -3.56 -0.57 -19.82
C ASN A 353 -2.78 -1.79 -20.32
N ARG A 354 -1.95 -2.39 -19.48
CA ARG A 354 -1.20 -3.63 -19.79
C ARG A 354 -2.09 -4.73 -20.33
N TYR A 355 -3.34 -4.77 -19.88
CA TYR A 355 -4.33 -5.77 -20.29
C TYR A 355 -5.33 -5.25 -21.32
N ALA A 356 -5.16 -4.04 -21.87
CA ALA A 356 -6.11 -3.44 -22.80
C ALA A 356 -6.37 -4.31 -24.05
N LYS A 357 -5.30 -4.93 -24.59
CA LYS A 357 -5.37 -5.79 -25.79
C LYS A 357 -5.42 -7.29 -25.46
N CYS A 358 -5.74 -7.67 -24.23
CA CYS A 358 -5.81 -9.08 -23.87
C CYS A 358 -7.09 -9.75 -24.40
N ARG A 359 -7.03 -11.07 -24.56
CA ARG A 359 -8.18 -11.88 -24.99
C ARG A 359 -9.31 -11.81 -23.93
N PRO A 360 -10.59 -11.96 -24.33
CA PRO A 360 -11.73 -11.91 -23.40
C PRO A 360 -11.57 -12.84 -22.17
N ARG A 361 -11.09 -14.08 -22.39
CA ARG A 361 -10.81 -15.00 -21.29
C ARG A 361 -9.86 -14.41 -20.24
N ARG A 362 -8.85 -13.64 -20.66
CA ARG A 362 -7.91 -12.98 -19.74
C ARG A 362 -8.60 -11.95 -18.87
N LYS A 363 -9.57 -11.22 -19.42
CA LYS A 363 -10.38 -10.26 -18.66
C LYS A 363 -11.21 -10.98 -17.58
N LEU A 364 -11.78 -12.14 -17.90
CA LEU A 364 -12.51 -12.96 -16.92
C LEU A 364 -11.61 -13.51 -15.82
N GLU A 365 -10.39 -13.95 -16.14
CA GLU A 365 -9.40 -14.40 -15.15
C GLU A 365 -9.03 -13.26 -14.18
N LEU A 366 -8.84 -12.04 -14.70
CA LEU A 366 -8.57 -10.85 -13.86
C LEU A 366 -9.78 -10.49 -12.99
N LEU A 367 -10.98 -10.52 -13.54
CA LEU A 367 -12.21 -10.26 -12.80
C LEU A 367 -12.38 -11.27 -11.66
N ARG A 368 -12.14 -12.57 -11.94
CA ARG A 368 -12.22 -13.61 -10.91
C ARG A 368 -11.20 -13.40 -9.80
N CYS A 369 -9.96 -12.99 -10.12
CA CYS A 369 -8.96 -12.63 -9.10
C CYS A 369 -9.45 -11.50 -8.19
N LYS A 370 -10.04 -10.44 -8.76
CA LYS A 370 -10.61 -9.34 -7.97
C LYS A 370 -11.76 -9.83 -7.09
N ALA A 371 -12.69 -10.57 -7.65
CA ALA A 371 -13.85 -11.11 -6.94
C ALA A 371 -13.44 -12.01 -5.77
N LEU A 372 -12.51 -12.92 -5.98
CA LEU A 372 -11.94 -13.78 -4.94
C LEU A 372 -11.26 -12.96 -3.83
N SER A 373 -10.46 -11.96 -4.21
CA SER A 373 -9.77 -11.10 -3.26
C SER A 373 -10.73 -10.33 -2.35
N TYR A 374 -11.78 -9.73 -2.92
CA TYR A 374 -12.79 -9.02 -2.12
C TYR A 374 -13.65 -9.97 -1.27
N ALA A 375 -14.04 -11.11 -1.82
CA ALA A 375 -14.81 -12.10 -1.07
C ALA A 375 -14.05 -12.63 0.15
N TRP A 376 -12.75 -12.81 0.03
CA TRP A 376 -11.90 -13.28 1.13
C TRP A 376 -11.59 -12.20 2.16
N GLN A 377 -11.35 -10.95 1.73
CA GLN A 377 -10.98 -9.86 2.64
C GLN A 377 -12.18 -9.26 3.38
N TYR A 378 -13.37 -9.27 2.76
CA TYR A 378 -14.55 -8.52 3.21
C TYR A 378 -15.82 -9.39 3.37
N PRO A 379 -15.74 -10.61 3.96
CA PRO A 379 -16.94 -11.40 4.19
C PRO A 379 -17.88 -10.69 5.18
N GLY A 380 -19.15 -10.51 4.80
CA GLY A 380 -20.15 -9.79 5.60
C GLY A 380 -20.12 -8.26 5.44
N CYS A 381 -19.25 -7.71 4.59
CA CYS A 381 -19.22 -6.27 4.31
C CYS A 381 -20.36 -5.88 3.36
N PRO A 382 -21.20 -4.88 3.71
CA PRO A 382 -22.28 -4.39 2.85
C PRO A 382 -21.77 -4.01 1.46
N ILE A 383 -22.54 -4.26 0.43
CA ILE A 383 -22.27 -3.95 -0.98
C ILE A 383 -21.08 -4.75 -1.54
N ILE A 384 -19.93 -4.72 -0.85
CA ILE A 384 -18.68 -5.34 -1.33
C ILE A 384 -18.84 -6.86 -1.45
N GLN A 385 -19.51 -7.51 -0.49
CA GLN A 385 -19.77 -8.95 -0.57
C GLN A 385 -20.65 -9.30 -1.76
N SER A 386 -21.74 -8.55 -2.02
CA SER A 386 -22.63 -8.77 -3.18
C SER A 386 -21.89 -8.51 -4.50
N LEU A 387 -21.05 -7.48 -4.57
CA LEU A 387 -20.20 -7.21 -5.73
C LEU A 387 -19.22 -8.36 -6.02
N ALA A 388 -18.55 -8.87 -4.98
CA ALA A 388 -17.67 -10.03 -5.10
C ALA A 388 -18.43 -11.27 -5.58
N HIS A 389 -19.61 -11.52 -5.02
CA HIS A 389 -20.50 -12.62 -5.43
C HIS A 389 -20.93 -12.48 -6.90
N TYR A 390 -21.32 -11.29 -7.33
CA TYR A 390 -21.59 -11.01 -8.73
C TYR A 390 -20.41 -11.39 -9.63
N GLY A 391 -19.20 -10.94 -9.31
CA GLY A 391 -17.99 -11.26 -10.07
C GLY A 391 -17.69 -12.78 -10.12
N LEU A 392 -17.93 -13.50 -9.02
CA LEU A 392 -17.78 -14.96 -8.98
C LEU A 392 -18.82 -15.67 -9.84
N ARG A 393 -20.09 -15.21 -9.85
CA ARG A 393 -21.14 -15.78 -10.73
C ARG A 393 -20.81 -15.57 -12.21
N MET A 394 -20.35 -14.36 -12.57
CA MET A 394 -19.99 -14.04 -13.96
C MET A 394 -18.76 -14.82 -14.46
N THR A 395 -17.96 -15.36 -13.57
CA THR A 395 -16.73 -16.10 -13.89
C THR A 395 -16.78 -17.57 -13.47
N LYS A 396 -17.97 -18.12 -13.20
CA LYS A 396 -18.17 -19.50 -12.71
C LYS A 396 -17.57 -20.59 -13.59
N ASN A 397 -17.41 -20.33 -14.89
CA ASN A 397 -16.85 -21.29 -15.85
C ASN A 397 -15.31 -21.41 -15.77
N LEU A 398 -14.63 -20.58 -14.98
CA LEU A 398 -13.20 -20.67 -14.77
C LEU A 398 -12.89 -21.64 -13.62
N ARG A 399 -12.06 -22.65 -13.91
CA ARG A 399 -11.70 -23.67 -12.94
C ARG A 399 -10.57 -23.19 -12.01
N ASN A 400 -10.53 -23.69 -10.80
CA ASN A 400 -9.53 -23.28 -9.80
C ASN A 400 -8.10 -23.64 -10.22
N ASP A 401 -7.87 -24.79 -10.86
CA ASP A 401 -6.55 -25.18 -11.38
C ASP A 401 -6.04 -24.22 -12.49
N GLU A 402 -6.94 -23.78 -13.36
CA GLU A 402 -6.62 -22.77 -14.38
C GLU A 402 -6.30 -21.42 -13.74
N MET A 403 -7.08 -21.01 -12.74
CA MET A 403 -6.83 -19.78 -11.99
C MET A 403 -5.50 -19.81 -11.25
N LYS A 404 -5.16 -20.93 -10.59
CA LYS A 404 -3.87 -21.14 -9.96
C LYS A 404 -2.73 -20.97 -10.97
N THR A 405 -2.82 -21.65 -12.09
CA THR A 405 -1.84 -21.52 -13.19
C THR A 405 -1.72 -20.09 -13.71
N PHE A 406 -2.86 -19.38 -13.82
CA PHE A 406 -2.86 -17.98 -14.22
C PHE A 406 -2.13 -17.09 -13.21
N VAL A 407 -2.46 -17.20 -11.92
CA VAL A 407 -1.85 -16.39 -10.86
C VAL A 407 -0.34 -16.66 -10.74
N GLU A 408 0.07 -17.93 -10.78
CA GLU A 408 1.47 -18.32 -10.64
C GLU A 408 2.34 -17.89 -11.82
N LYS A 409 1.84 -18.06 -13.06
CA LYS A 409 2.68 -17.96 -14.27
C LYS A 409 2.43 -16.72 -15.12
N LYS A 410 1.23 -16.11 -15.06
CA LYS A 410 0.80 -15.12 -16.06
C LYS A 410 0.34 -13.80 -15.47
N LEU A 411 -0.09 -13.79 -14.20
CA LEU A 411 -0.52 -12.55 -13.55
C LEU A 411 0.68 -11.65 -13.27
N VAL A 412 0.58 -10.42 -13.72
CA VAL A 412 1.53 -9.38 -13.31
C VAL A 412 0.95 -8.67 -12.09
N ALA A 413 1.46 -9.04 -10.95
CA ALA A 413 1.12 -8.49 -9.66
C ALA A 413 2.40 -8.37 -8.83
N ASP A 414 2.39 -7.51 -7.82
CA ASP A 414 3.44 -7.53 -6.82
C ASP A 414 3.43 -8.86 -6.03
N VAL A 415 4.49 -9.09 -5.29
CA VAL A 415 4.69 -10.37 -4.58
C VAL A 415 3.58 -10.63 -3.56
N TYR A 416 3.13 -9.58 -2.86
CA TYR A 416 2.10 -9.70 -1.81
C TYR A 416 0.74 -10.01 -2.41
N GLN A 417 0.35 -9.32 -3.48
CA GLN A 417 -0.90 -9.59 -4.20
C GLN A 417 -0.92 -11.00 -4.77
N ARG A 418 0.20 -11.47 -5.33
CA ARG A 418 0.31 -12.83 -5.87
C ARG A 418 0.18 -13.89 -4.78
N ARG A 419 0.89 -13.74 -3.67
CA ARG A 419 0.80 -14.65 -2.52
C ARG A 419 -0.64 -14.74 -2.00
N HIS A 420 -1.26 -13.59 -1.79
CA HIS A 420 -2.65 -13.51 -1.37
C HIS A 420 -3.57 -14.26 -2.34
N LEU A 421 -3.45 -14.04 -3.64
CA LEU A 421 -4.28 -14.69 -4.65
C LEU A 421 -4.04 -16.21 -4.74
N ILE A 422 -2.79 -16.68 -4.62
CA ILE A 422 -2.48 -18.11 -4.57
C ILE A 422 -3.19 -18.78 -3.39
N MET A 423 -3.20 -18.13 -2.23
CA MET A 423 -3.90 -18.62 -1.05
C MET A 423 -5.42 -18.67 -1.29
N VAL A 424 -5.99 -17.57 -1.76
CA VAL A 424 -7.45 -17.40 -1.92
C VAL A 424 -8.04 -18.29 -3.01
N VAL A 425 -7.31 -18.58 -4.09
CA VAL A 425 -7.76 -19.49 -5.17
C VAL A 425 -8.01 -20.91 -4.65
N ASN A 426 -7.32 -21.30 -3.57
CA ASN A 426 -7.46 -22.63 -2.98
C ASN A 426 -8.45 -22.68 -1.80
N ASP A 427 -8.88 -21.52 -1.28
CA ASP A 427 -9.79 -21.44 -0.15
C ASP A 427 -11.26 -21.44 -0.59
N GLU A 428 -12.14 -22.02 0.22
CA GLU A 428 -13.58 -21.82 0.07
C GLU A 428 -13.95 -20.38 0.46
N VAL A 429 -14.65 -19.72 -0.47
CA VAL A 429 -15.20 -18.40 -0.23
C VAL A 429 -16.40 -18.52 0.71
N GLN A 430 -16.29 -17.93 1.90
CA GLN A 430 -17.38 -17.90 2.88
C GLN A 430 -18.11 -16.56 2.82
N PHE A 431 -19.41 -16.61 2.51
CA PHE A 431 -20.29 -15.46 2.64
C PHE A 431 -20.89 -15.42 4.05
N LYS A 432 -20.91 -14.24 4.67
CA LYS A 432 -21.48 -14.02 6.00
C LYS A 432 -22.72 -13.13 5.90
N PRO A 433 -23.71 -13.33 6.79
CA PRO A 433 -24.80 -12.36 6.92
C PRO A 433 -24.24 -10.97 7.26
N VAL A 434 -24.82 -9.95 6.66
CA VAL A 434 -24.45 -8.56 6.94
C VAL A 434 -25.12 -8.10 8.22
N GLY A 435 -24.32 -7.80 9.24
CA GLY A 435 -24.80 -7.35 10.55
C GLY A 435 -25.31 -5.91 10.54
N ILE A 436 -26.28 -5.60 11.41
CA ILE A 436 -26.89 -4.26 11.47
C ILE A 436 -25.89 -3.19 11.94
N LYS A 437 -24.98 -3.51 12.84
CA LYS A 437 -23.98 -2.55 13.33
C LYS A 437 -22.96 -2.20 12.24
N THR A 438 -22.57 -3.17 11.42
CA THR A 438 -21.74 -2.94 10.24
C THR A 438 -22.47 -2.09 9.20
N ARG A 439 -23.76 -2.30 8.94
CA ARG A 439 -24.58 -1.44 8.06
C ARG A 439 -24.64 -0.01 8.56
N MET A 440 -24.90 0.17 9.86
CA MET A 440 -24.93 1.51 10.48
C MET A 440 -23.57 2.19 10.42
N LEU A 441 -22.47 1.43 10.57
CA LEU A 441 -21.12 1.96 10.43
C LEU A 441 -20.85 2.45 8.99
N VAL A 442 -21.26 1.70 7.97
CA VAL A 442 -21.18 2.13 6.56
C VAL A 442 -22.02 3.39 6.33
N ALA A 443 -23.23 3.45 6.86
CA ALA A 443 -24.09 4.62 6.73
C ALA A 443 -23.46 5.86 7.39
N SER A 444 -22.93 5.72 8.58
CA SER A 444 -22.31 6.83 9.33
C SER A 444 -21.01 7.31 8.67
N LYS A 445 -20.14 6.39 8.24
CA LYS A 445 -18.80 6.73 7.73
C LYS A 445 -18.80 7.18 6.27
N TYR A 446 -19.64 6.57 5.44
CA TYR A 446 -19.63 6.78 3.99
C TYR A 446 -20.92 7.44 3.46
N GLY A 447 -21.87 7.77 4.33
CA GLY A 447 -23.11 8.44 3.94
C GLY A 447 -24.08 7.59 3.10
N ILE A 448 -23.94 6.26 3.13
CA ILE A 448 -24.77 5.33 2.36
C ILE A 448 -25.82 4.74 3.29
N SER A 449 -27.07 5.19 3.21
CA SER A 449 -28.14 4.70 4.09
C SER A 449 -28.32 3.18 3.99
N VAL A 450 -28.86 2.56 5.02
CA VAL A 450 -29.08 1.10 5.07
C VAL A 450 -29.99 0.66 3.91
N GLU A 451 -31.01 1.45 3.59
CA GLU A 451 -31.92 1.20 2.47
C GLU A 451 -31.18 1.24 1.12
N MET A 452 -30.29 2.22 0.95
CA MET A 452 -29.46 2.33 -0.27
C MET A 452 -28.47 1.16 -0.39
N GLN A 453 -27.87 0.73 0.73
CA GLN A 453 -27.01 -0.47 0.74
C GLN A 453 -27.79 -1.70 0.24
N ILE A 454 -28.99 -1.93 0.77
CA ILE A 454 -29.85 -3.06 0.39
C ILE A 454 -30.28 -2.96 -1.08
N LEU A 455 -30.60 -1.77 -1.55
CA LEU A 455 -31.00 -1.54 -2.95
C LEU A 455 -29.86 -1.88 -3.91
N ILE A 456 -28.62 -1.45 -3.61
CA ILE A 456 -27.43 -1.75 -4.40
C ILE A 456 -27.13 -3.26 -4.37
N GLU A 457 -27.20 -3.88 -3.21
CA GLU A 457 -26.99 -5.32 -3.06
C GLU A 457 -28.01 -6.11 -3.90
N LYS A 458 -29.28 -5.76 -3.82
CA LYS A 458 -30.33 -6.37 -4.63
C LYS A 458 -30.05 -6.25 -6.13
N TYR A 459 -29.68 -5.05 -6.60
CA TYR A 459 -29.28 -4.83 -7.98
C TYR A 459 -28.12 -5.75 -8.40
N LEU A 460 -27.07 -5.86 -7.59
CA LEU A 460 -25.91 -6.70 -7.87
C LEU A 460 -26.26 -8.19 -7.85
N ASP A 461 -27.13 -8.63 -6.94
CA ASP A 461 -27.54 -10.02 -6.81
C ASP A 461 -28.44 -10.47 -7.96
N GLU A 462 -29.28 -9.59 -8.51
CA GLU A 462 -30.16 -9.84 -9.65
C GLU A 462 -29.44 -9.74 -11.00
N LYS A 463 -28.30 -9.02 -11.08
CA LYS A 463 -27.53 -8.84 -12.32
C LYS A 463 -26.99 -10.17 -12.82
N SER A 464 -27.40 -10.58 -14.02
CA SER A 464 -27.10 -11.90 -14.59
C SER A 464 -26.17 -11.89 -15.82
N ASP A 465 -25.77 -10.69 -16.27
CA ASP A 465 -24.90 -10.51 -17.45
C ASP A 465 -23.62 -9.72 -17.10
N LEU A 466 -22.63 -9.81 -17.97
CA LEU A 466 -21.36 -9.09 -17.83
C LEU A 466 -21.39 -7.84 -18.73
N THR A 467 -22.16 -6.86 -18.31
CA THR A 467 -22.21 -5.51 -18.91
C THR A 467 -21.89 -4.47 -17.85
N HIS A 468 -21.82 -3.19 -18.24
CA HIS A 468 -21.62 -2.11 -17.28
C HIS A 468 -22.65 -2.14 -16.14
N LEU A 469 -22.26 -1.62 -14.98
CA LEU A 469 -23.10 -1.57 -13.78
C LEU A 469 -23.76 -0.19 -13.67
N ASP A 470 -25.07 -0.16 -13.75
CA ASP A 470 -25.89 1.03 -13.49
C ASP A 470 -26.27 1.04 -12.00
N ILE A 471 -25.32 1.43 -11.15
CA ILE A 471 -25.51 1.42 -9.70
C ILE A 471 -26.58 2.45 -9.31
N PRO A 472 -27.65 2.05 -8.59
CA PRO A 472 -28.66 2.98 -8.13
C PRO A 472 -28.08 4.12 -7.31
N GLY A 473 -28.37 5.37 -7.70
CA GLY A 473 -27.93 6.55 -6.96
C GLY A 473 -26.42 6.80 -6.93
N ILE A 474 -25.68 6.30 -7.93
CA ILE A 474 -24.20 6.43 -7.96
C ILE A 474 -23.74 7.88 -7.78
N GLU A 475 -24.47 8.85 -8.31
CA GLU A 475 -24.19 10.27 -8.20
C GLU A 475 -24.25 10.84 -6.78
N LEU A 476 -24.96 10.13 -5.89
CA LEU A 476 -25.05 10.45 -4.45
C LEU A 476 -23.94 9.77 -3.63
N LEU A 477 -23.33 8.73 -4.18
CA LEU A 477 -22.33 7.89 -3.49
C LEU A 477 -20.91 8.37 -3.71
N VAL A 478 -20.65 9.06 -4.83
CA VAL A 478 -19.30 9.40 -5.28
C VAL A 478 -19.05 10.91 -5.21
N PRO A 479 -17.78 11.33 -5.04
CA PRO A 479 -17.41 12.74 -5.20
C PRO A 479 -17.74 13.26 -6.60
N ARG A 480 -18.10 14.53 -6.70
CA ARG A 480 -18.36 15.20 -8.00
C ARG A 480 -17.17 15.11 -8.97
N SER A 481 -15.95 15.06 -8.45
CA SER A 481 -14.72 14.90 -9.24
C SER A 481 -14.69 13.59 -10.03
N TRP A 482 -15.32 12.49 -9.54
CA TRP A 482 -15.37 11.21 -10.25
C TRP A 482 -16.38 11.23 -11.38
N ILE A 483 -17.49 11.95 -11.22
CA ILE A 483 -18.49 12.20 -12.27
C ILE A 483 -17.88 13.13 -13.32
N HIS A 484 -17.19 14.18 -12.88
CA HIS A 484 -16.46 15.09 -13.78
C HIS A 484 -15.42 14.32 -14.60
N TYR A 485 -14.61 13.48 -13.95
CA TYR A 485 -13.62 12.65 -14.62
C TYR A 485 -14.26 11.72 -15.66
N TRP A 486 -15.37 11.05 -15.31
CA TRP A 486 -16.15 10.24 -16.23
C TRP A 486 -16.59 11.04 -17.45
N ASN A 487 -17.24 12.16 -17.25
CA ASN A 487 -17.82 12.97 -18.34
C ASN A 487 -16.77 13.60 -19.26
N HIS A 488 -15.59 13.93 -18.76
CA HIS A 488 -14.56 14.62 -19.53
C HIS A 488 -13.48 13.70 -20.11
N TYR A 489 -13.24 12.57 -19.47
CA TYR A 489 -12.10 11.71 -19.78
C TYR A 489 -12.47 10.29 -20.15
N VAL A 490 -13.65 9.81 -19.77
CA VAL A 490 -14.22 8.57 -20.26
C VAL A 490 -15.12 8.89 -21.44
N TYR A 491 -14.60 8.68 -22.65
CA TYR A 491 -15.31 9.06 -23.86
C TYR A 491 -16.54 8.21 -24.15
N PRO A 492 -17.58 8.81 -24.81
CA PRO A 492 -18.86 8.16 -24.99
C PRO A 492 -18.77 6.84 -25.74
N THR A 493 -19.63 6.01 -25.35
CA THR A 493 -20.13 4.70 -25.85
C THR A 493 -19.17 3.85 -26.68
N SER A 494 -18.63 4.29 -27.80
CA SER A 494 -17.80 3.43 -28.69
C SER A 494 -16.46 3.02 -28.10
N LEU A 495 -15.86 3.82 -27.23
CA LEU A 495 -14.59 3.51 -26.56
C LEU A 495 -14.80 2.76 -25.24
N VAL A 496 -15.91 3.05 -24.57
CA VAL A 496 -16.35 2.28 -23.40
C VAL A 496 -16.79 0.89 -23.82
N GLU A 497 -17.48 0.74 -24.94
CA GLU A 497 -17.81 -0.55 -25.57
C GLU A 497 -16.57 -1.35 -25.96
N SER A 498 -15.51 -0.69 -26.42
CA SER A 498 -14.20 -1.34 -26.64
C SER A 498 -13.46 -1.70 -25.35
N GLY A 499 -13.98 -1.26 -24.21
CA GLY A 499 -13.38 -1.47 -22.90
C GLY A 499 -12.09 -0.67 -22.66
N SER A 500 -11.95 0.47 -23.31
CA SER A 500 -10.76 1.31 -23.25
C SER A 500 -11.11 2.76 -22.90
N ILE A 501 -10.38 3.35 -21.98
CA ILE A 501 -10.45 4.78 -21.68
C ILE A 501 -9.22 5.45 -22.28
N PRO A 502 -9.37 6.35 -23.26
CA PRO A 502 -8.31 7.22 -23.71
C PRO A 502 -8.08 8.31 -22.66
N PHE A 503 -6.84 8.53 -22.29
CA PHE A 503 -6.49 9.58 -21.35
C PHE A 503 -6.26 10.93 -22.07
N PRO A 504 -6.71 12.07 -21.53
CA PRO A 504 -6.34 13.38 -22.05
C PRO A 504 -4.84 13.61 -21.85
N THR A 505 -4.29 14.54 -22.61
CA THR A 505 -2.93 14.98 -22.39
C THR A 505 -2.77 15.49 -20.96
N MET A 506 -1.61 15.26 -20.35
CA MET A 506 -1.29 15.63 -18.98
C MET A 506 -1.59 17.07 -18.60
N ALA A 507 -1.60 18.01 -19.56
CA ALA A 507 -1.92 19.40 -19.30
C ALA A 507 -3.31 19.56 -18.66
N GLY A 508 -4.31 18.77 -19.08
CA GLY A 508 -5.63 18.78 -18.47
C GLY A 508 -5.63 18.24 -17.04
N PHE A 509 -4.96 17.10 -16.81
CA PHE A 509 -4.90 16.49 -15.47
C PHE A 509 -4.11 17.36 -14.47
N ILE A 510 -3.00 17.96 -14.89
CA ILE A 510 -2.21 18.86 -14.04
C ILE A 510 -2.99 20.15 -13.73
N SER A 511 -3.75 20.71 -14.68
CA SER A 511 -4.55 21.91 -14.41
C SER A 511 -5.66 21.68 -13.37
N GLU A 512 -6.10 20.44 -13.20
CA GLU A 512 -7.08 20.06 -12.17
C GLU A 512 -6.43 19.85 -10.77
N ILE A 513 -5.11 19.64 -10.73
CA ILE A 513 -4.36 19.44 -9.49
C ILE A 513 -3.78 20.75 -8.94
N LEU A 514 -3.43 21.69 -9.80
CA LEU A 514 -2.87 23.01 -9.45
C LEU A 514 -3.96 24.02 -9.12
#